data_570988a766648001a1dc96c076239b05
#
_entry.id   570988a766648001a1dc96c076239b05
#
_cell.length_a   1.000
_cell.length_b   1.000
_cell.length_c   1.000
_cell.angle_alpha   90.00
_cell.angle_beta   90.00
_cell.angle_gamma   90.00
#
_symmetry.space_group_name_H-M   'P 1'
#
loop_
_entity.id
_entity.type
_entity.pdbx_description
1 polymer ?
#
loop_
_entity_poly.entity_id
_entity_poly.type
_entity_poly.pdbx_seq_one_letter_code
_entity_poly.pdbx_strand_id
1 'polypeptide(L)'
;LAGSHLRSAYELKQNLIGIGLLWKYGYYDQERNQDQTLNVAWNEKQYSFLEDTGIKFQITIHEHPVWVKAFYLNPETFKSAPLFLLTTDLPENDYVSQTITHRLYDANVATKVAQFILLGVGGAKLVDLLNFNPDRYHLNEAHGLSAAFYLYQKFNRQLPEVTKRLVFTTHTPEEAGNEKHDIYLCHKMSYFCGLTIDEVKKLYQNDSDQFNHSLAALRFARLANGVSRLHGEVSRAMWSKYENICPILSITNAQNWRYWADKQLYRFMEAGDNFGIDDRKKYLKKRAFEIVADQTGKLFNPEVFTIVWARRFAGYKRAALLTRDEKRFEKLLSLNDGLIN
;
A
#
# COMPACT_ATOMS: atom_id res chain seq x y z
N LEU A 1 0.06 5.11 -3.82
CA LEU A 1 0.02 6.42 -3.16
C LEU A 1 1.11 6.59 -2.10
N ALA A 2 1.53 5.53 -1.38
CA ALA A 2 2.58 5.62 -0.37
C ALA A 2 3.86 6.29 -0.91
N GLY A 3 4.33 5.90 -2.09
CA GLY A 3 5.49 6.52 -2.73
C GLY A 3 5.30 8.02 -3.03
N SER A 4 4.10 8.44 -3.45
CA SER A 4 3.81 9.88 -3.63
C SER A 4 3.81 10.63 -2.29
N HIS A 5 3.29 10.01 -1.23
CA HIS A 5 3.31 10.59 0.12
C HIS A 5 4.76 10.81 0.59
N LEU A 6 5.62 9.79 0.47
CA LEU A 6 7.03 9.91 0.84
C LEU A 6 7.78 10.97 0.02
N ARG A 7 7.49 11.11 -1.29
CA ARG A 7 8.07 12.16 -2.12
C ARG A 7 7.60 13.54 -1.71
N SER A 8 6.32 13.71 -1.45
CA SER A 8 5.77 14.98 -0.97
C SER A 8 6.31 15.35 0.41
N ALA A 9 6.48 14.37 1.30
CA ALA A 9 7.11 14.58 2.60
C ALA A 9 8.57 15.08 2.47
N TYR A 10 9.33 14.52 1.53
CA TYR A 10 10.68 15.01 1.21
C TYR A 10 10.67 16.45 0.72
N GLU A 11 9.81 16.79 -0.26
CA GLU A 11 9.70 18.15 -0.80
C GLU A 11 9.29 19.18 0.26
N LEU A 12 8.40 18.78 1.15
CA LEU A 12 7.91 19.61 2.25
C LEU A 12 8.85 19.61 3.46
N LYS A 13 9.97 18.88 3.39
CA LYS A 13 10.93 18.72 4.49
C LYS A 13 10.26 18.25 5.79
N GLN A 14 9.29 17.36 5.67
CA GLN A 14 8.60 16.80 6.82
C GLN A 14 9.53 15.86 7.59
N ASN A 15 9.50 15.95 8.92
CA ASN A 15 10.20 15.02 9.79
C ASN A 15 9.45 13.67 9.82
N LEU A 16 9.64 12.87 8.78
CA LEU A 16 8.93 11.62 8.53
C LEU A 16 9.91 10.57 7.99
N ILE A 17 9.80 9.35 8.50
CA ILE A 17 10.43 8.16 7.94
C ILE A 17 9.36 7.19 7.48
N GLY A 18 9.64 6.43 6.43
CA GLY A 18 8.83 5.29 6.01
C GLY A 18 9.41 3.98 6.54
N ILE A 19 8.53 3.00 6.81
CA ILE A 19 8.90 1.61 7.09
C ILE A 19 8.06 0.72 6.20
N GLY A 20 8.69 -0.24 5.55
CA GLY A 20 8.06 -1.20 4.67
C GLY A 20 8.75 -2.55 4.69
N LEU A 21 8.31 -3.48 3.84
CA LEU A 21 8.93 -4.78 3.67
C LEU A 21 9.77 -4.80 2.39
N LEU A 22 10.92 -5.44 2.44
CA LEU A 22 11.77 -5.68 1.29
C LEU A 22 11.40 -7.03 0.67
N TRP A 23 10.78 -6.98 -0.48
CA TRP A 23 10.26 -8.17 -1.15
C TRP A 23 11.32 -8.79 -2.07
N LYS A 24 11.56 -10.10 -1.94
CA LYS A 24 12.46 -10.84 -2.84
C LYS A 24 11.92 -10.88 -4.28
N TYR A 25 10.67 -11.28 -4.44
CA TYR A 25 10.01 -11.36 -5.75
C TYR A 25 8.98 -10.24 -5.95
N GLY A 26 8.44 -9.67 -4.87
CA GLY A 26 7.42 -8.63 -4.92
C GLY A 26 6.10 -9.15 -5.47
N TYR A 27 5.51 -8.38 -6.40
CA TYR A 27 4.36 -8.80 -7.18
C TYR A 27 4.84 -9.59 -8.39
N TYR A 28 4.05 -10.56 -8.85
CA TYR A 28 4.40 -11.35 -10.02
C TYR A 28 4.52 -10.47 -11.27
N ASP A 29 5.41 -10.85 -12.16
CA ASP A 29 5.51 -10.30 -13.49
C ASP A 29 4.61 -11.10 -14.45
N GLN A 30 4.00 -10.40 -15.42
CA GLN A 30 3.20 -11.03 -16.46
C GLN A 30 4.03 -11.12 -17.73
N GLU A 31 4.26 -12.34 -18.19
CA GLU A 31 4.94 -12.62 -19.44
C GLU A 31 3.93 -13.10 -20.47
N ARG A 32 4.15 -12.76 -21.72
CA ARG A 32 3.29 -13.18 -22.81
C ARG A 32 3.91 -14.37 -23.53
N ASN A 33 3.16 -15.46 -23.58
CA ASN A 33 3.54 -16.65 -24.35
C ASN A 33 3.42 -16.39 -25.88
N GLN A 34 3.98 -17.28 -26.70
CA GLN A 34 3.89 -17.19 -28.16
C GLN A 34 2.44 -17.22 -28.68
N ASP A 35 1.56 -17.96 -28.01
CA ASP A 35 0.12 -18.03 -28.31
C ASP A 35 -0.68 -16.85 -27.75
N GLN A 36 -0.01 -15.80 -27.24
CA GLN A 36 -0.59 -14.60 -26.65
C GLN A 36 -1.30 -14.82 -25.29
N THR A 37 -1.26 -16.00 -24.72
CA THR A 37 -1.69 -16.22 -23.34
C THR A 37 -0.73 -15.58 -22.34
N LEU A 38 -1.20 -15.31 -21.13
CA LEU A 38 -0.39 -14.73 -20.06
C LEU A 38 0.20 -15.82 -19.17
N ASN A 39 1.49 -15.70 -18.91
CA ASN A 39 2.23 -16.49 -17.92
C ASN A 39 2.56 -15.62 -16.70
N VAL A 40 2.57 -16.24 -15.52
CA VAL A 40 2.98 -15.60 -14.26
C VAL A 40 4.42 -15.99 -13.96
N ALA A 41 5.31 -15.00 -13.90
CA ALA A 41 6.70 -15.16 -13.52
C ALA A 41 7.01 -14.51 -12.18
N TRP A 42 7.88 -15.15 -11.38
CA TRP A 42 8.36 -14.66 -10.10
C TRP A 42 9.87 -14.39 -10.23
N ASN A 43 10.20 -13.19 -10.70
CA ASN A 43 11.58 -12.77 -10.90
C ASN A 43 12.14 -12.13 -9.63
N GLU A 44 13.34 -12.53 -9.23
CA GLU A 44 14.02 -11.92 -8.10
C GLU A 44 14.36 -10.46 -8.39
N LYS A 45 13.98 -9.58 -7.46
CA LYS A 45 14.19 -8.15 -7.60
C LYS A 45 15.57 -7.75 -7.08
N GLN A 46 16.25 -6.91 -7.82
CA GLN A 46 17.57 -6.39 -7.48
C GLN A 46 17.43 -4.96 -6.90
N TYR A 47 18.05 -4.73 -5.75
CA TYR A 47 17.95 -3.47 -4.99
C TYR A 47 19.32 -2.86 -4.72
N SER A 48 20.17 -2.74 -5.75
CA SER A 48 21.54 -2.22 -5.65
C SER A 48 21.64 -0.78 -5.11
N PHE A 49 20.52 -0.06 -5.08
CA PHE A 49 20.42 1.31 -4.55
C PHE A 49 20.09 1.37 -3.06
N LEU A 50 19.89 0.24 -2.39
CA LEU A 50 19.65 0.18 -0.95
C LEU A 50 20.97 0.07 -0.20
N GLU A 51 21.08 0.80 0.91
CA GLU A 51 22.19 0.74 1.83
C GLU A 51 21.92 -0.32 2.91
N ASP A 52 22.92 -1.13 3.21
CA ASP A 52 22.88 -2.07 4.33
C ASP A 52 23.10 -1.29 5.64
N THR A 53 22.09 -1.27 6.50
CA THR A 53 22.22 -0.56 7.79
C THR A 53 23.11 -1.28 8.82
N GLY A 54 23.44 -2.55 8.59
CA GLY A 54 24.04 -3.43 9.60
C GLY A 54 23.12 -3.82 10.75
N ILE A 55 21.88 -3.29 10.80
CA ILE A 55 20.94 -3.56 11.90
C ILE A 55 20.26 -4.89 11.65
N LYS A 56 20.54 -5.85 12.53
CA LYS A 56 19.84 -7.14 12.63
C LYS A 56 19.26 -7.29 14.03
N PHE A 57 18.06 -7.86 14.08
CA PHE A 57 17.38 -8.13 15.35
C PHE A 57 16.39 -9.28 15.18
N GLN A 58 15.86 -9.78 16.28
CA GLN A 58 14.85 -10.83 16.27
C GLN A 58 13.47 -10.29 16.65
N ILE A 59 12.44 -10.85 16.07
CA ILE A 59 11.05 -10.75 16.53
C ILE A 59 10.47 -12.16 16.70
N THR A 60 9.40 -12.28 17.46
CA THR A 60 8.73 -13.57 17.64
C THR A 60 7.61 -13.69 16.61
N ILE A 61 7.64 -14.75 15.79
CA ILE A 61 6.56 -15.13 14.87
C ILE A 61 6.30 -16.63 15.09
N HIS A 62 5.03 -16.98 15.30
CA HIS A 62 4.62 -18.36 15.58
C HIS A 62 5.44 -18.98 16.73
N GLU A 63 5.60 -18.21 17.83
CA GLU A 63 6.34 -18.59 19.04
C GLU A 63 7.85 -18.85 18.84
N HIS A 64 8.38 -18.61 17.63
CA HIS A 64 9.80 -18.79 17.29
C HIS A 64 10.49 -17.46 17.05
N PRO A 65 11.78 -17.32 17.39
CA PRO A 65 12.58 -16.16 17.04
C PRO A 65 12.87 -16.15 15.54
N VAL A 66 12.55 -15.04 14.86
CA VAL A 66 12.83 -14.80 13.46
C VAL A 66 13.78 -13.61 13.32
N TRP A 67 14.90 -13.80 12.64
CA TRP A 67 15.86 -12.75 12.35
C TRP A 67 15.32 -11.80 11.29
N VAL A 68 15.47 -10.53 11.55
CA VAL A 68 15.07 -9.42 10.67
C VAL A 68 16.29 -8.55 10.41
N LYS A 69 16.45 -8.12 9.17
CA LYS A 69 17.45 -7.14 8.76
C LYS A 69 16.76 -5.92 8.16
N ALA A 70 17.31 -4.74 8.47
CA ALA A 70 16.83 -3.48 7.90
C ALA A 70 17.78 -2.99 6.80
N PHE A 71 17.21 -2.58 5.67
CA PHE A 71 17.88 -1.84 4.60
C PHE A 71 17.36 -0.41 4.55
N TYR A 72 18.18 0.50 4.08
CA TYR A 72 17.87 1.92 4.03
C TYR A 72 17.84 2.44 2.61
N LEU A 73 16.80 3.17 2.28
CA LEU A 73 16.72 3.95 1.07
C LEU A 73 17.01 5.41 1.38
N ASN A 74 18.16 5.87 0.90
CA ASN A 74 18.59 7.24 1.05
C ASN A 74 17.63 8.20 0.33
N PRO A 75 17.19 9.30 0.98
CA PRO A 75 16.29 10.30 0.41
C PRO A 75 16.73 10.82 -0.96
N GLU A 76 18.02 11.00 -1.17
CA GLU A 76 18.57 11.59 -2.39
C GLU A 76 18.43 10.67 -3.62
N THR A 77 18.33 9.35 -3.42
CA THR A 77 18.21 8.37 -4.51
C THR A 77 16.97 8.60 -5.37
N PHE A 78 15.81 8.79 -4.72
CA PHE A 78 14.53 8.99 -5.42
C PHE A 78 13.78 10.25 -4.98
N LYS A 79 14.42 11.17 -4.28
CA LYS A 79 13.79 12.38 -3.72
C LYS A 79 12.52 12.03 -2.93
N SER A 80 12.69 11.15 -1.94
CA SER A 80 11.63 10.68 -1.05
C SER A 80 12.05 10.79 0.41
N ALA A 81 11.12 10.81 1.35
CA ALA A 81 11.48 10.69 2.76
C ALA A 81 12.32 9.42 3.00
N PRO A 82 13.17 9.39 4.04
CA PRO A 82 13.94 8.21 4.41
C PRO A 82 13.04 6.99 4.53
N LEU A 83 13.44 5.86 3.95
CA LEU A 83 12.62 4.64 3.97
C LEU A 83 13.48 3.47 4.45
N PHE A 84 13.01 2.78 5.47
CA PHE A 84 13.58 1.54 5.95
C PHE A 84 12.75 0.35 5.45
N LEU A 85 13.43 -0.68 4.95
CA LEU A 85 12.81 -1.88 4.41
C LEU A 85 13.30 -3.10 5.19
N LEU A 86 12.35 -3.88 5.72
CA LEU A 86 12.61 -5.05 6.54
C LEU A 86 12.54 -6.33 5.71
N THR A 87 13.47 -7.23 5.93
CA THR A 87 13.45 -8.57 5.33
C THR A 87 13.76 -9.66 6.36
N THR A 88 13.19 -10.83 6.13
CA THR A 88 13.53 -12.08 6.83
C THR A 88 14.27 -13.07 5.94
N ASP A 89 14.52 -12.73 4.67
CA ASP A 89 15.28 -13.56 3.72
C ASP A 89 16.78 -13.55 4.10
N LEU A 90 17.10 -14.24 5.17
CA LEU A 90 18.42 -14.29 5.80
C LEU A 90 18.84 -15.74 6.06
N PRO A 91 20.11 -16.08 5.89
CA PRO A 91 20.60 -17.45 6.10
C PRO A 91 20.48 -17.93 7.56
N GLU A 92 20.34 -17.02 8.52
CA GLU A 92 20.12 -17.37 9.93
C GLU A 92 18.69 -17.89 10.21
N ASN A 93 17.76 -17.69 9.29
CA ASN A 93 16.39 -18.15 9.40
C ASN A 93 16.20 -19.52 8.73
N ASP A 94 15.26 -20.29 9.24
CA ASP A 94 14.74 -21.47 8.53
C ASP A 94 14.02 -21.05 7.23
N TYR A 95 13.81 -22.02 6.33
CA TYR A 95 13.21 -21.75 5.02
C TYR A 95 11.84 -21.07 5.11
N VAL A 96 10.97 -21.48 6.05
CA VAL A 96 9.64 -20.90 6.20
C VAL A 96 9.73 -19.43 6.60
N SER A 97 10.57 -19.13 7.57
CA SER A 97 10.83 -17.75 8.02
C SER A 97 11.41 -16.88 6.92
N GLN A 98 12.32 -17.42 6.08
CA GLN A 98 12.84 -16.68 4.92
C GLN A 98 11.72 -16.29 3.94
N THR A 99 10.75 -17.17 3.70
CA THR A 99 9.68 -16.95 2.71
C THR A 99 8.71 -15.84 3.09
N ILE A 100 8.68 -15.36 4.34
CA ILE A 100 7.77 -14.30 4.80
C ILE A 100 7.86 -13.05 3.91
N THR A 101 9.06 -12.68 3.46
CA THR A 101 9.29 -11.51 2.61
C THR A 101 9.51 -11.86 1.13
N HIS A 102 9.11 -13.05 0.68
CA HIS A 102 9.27 -13.42 -0.72
C HIS A 102 8.23 -12.76 -1.63
N ARG A 103 6.93 -12.89 -1.31
CA ARG A 103 5.84 -12.49 -2.21
C ARG A 103 4.90 -11.49 -1.58
N LEU A 104 4.63 -10.42 -2.32
CA LEU A 104 3.54 -9.50 -1.99
C LEU A 104 2.20 -10.16 -2.33
N TYR A 105 1.20 -10.01 -1.46
CA TYR A 105 -0.12 -10.64 -1.58
C TYR A 105 -0.06 -12.18 -1.58
N ASP A 106 0.67 -12.76 -0.64
CA ASP A 106 0.68 -14.19 -0.45
C ASP A 106 -0.74 -14.72 -0.17
N ALA A 107 -1.10 -15.85 -0.78
CA ALA A 107 -2.40 -16.47 -0.58
C ALA A 107 -2.49 -17.22 0.76
N ASN A 108 -1.36 -17.59 1.36
CA ASN A 108 -1.32 -18.27 2.65
C ASN A 108 -1.60 -17.29 3.79
N VAL A 109 -2.64 -17.58 4.57
CA VAL A 109 -3.10 -16.70 5.65
C VAL A 109 -2.04 -16.55 6.75
N ALA A 110 -1.35 -17.62 7.13
CA ALA A 110 -0.30 -17.55 8.15
C ALA A 110 0.88 -16.69 7.69
N THR A 111 1.31 -16.84 6.42
CA THR A 111 2.34 -15.96 5.82
C THR A 111 1.89 -14.50 5.85
N LYS A 112 0.63 -14.21 5.50
CA LYS A 112 0.09 -12.85 5.55
C LYS A 112 0.11 -12.28 6.97
N VAL A 113 -0.31 -13.04 7.98
CA VAL A 113 -0.25 -12.62 9.39
C VAL A 113 1.20 -12.39 9.82
N ALA A 114 2.15 -13.25 9.38
CA ALA A 114 3.58 -13.06 9.65
C ALA A 114 4.12 -11.75 9.02
N GLN A 115 3.70 -11.42 7.81
CA GLN A 115 4.03 -10.14 7.16
C GLN A 115 3.49 -8.94 7.95
N PHE A 116 2.29 -9.04 8.51
CA PHE A 116 1.72 -7.98 9.36
C PHE A 116 2.49 -7.83 10.68
N ILE A 117 2.94 -8.93 11.28
CA ILE A 117 3.79 -8.89 12.47
C ILE A 117 5.13 -8.25 12.16
N LEU A 118 5.76 -8.67 11.06
CA LEU A 118 7.04 -8.10 10.64
C LEU A 118 6.93 -6.59 10.39
N LEU A 119 5.89 -6.14 9.68
CA LEU A 119 5.68 -4.72 9.40
C LEU A 119 5.42 -3.92 10.67
N GLY A 120 4.54 -4.39 11.55
CA GLY A 120 4.13 -3.67 12.74
C GLY A 120 5.12 -3.81 13.89
N VAL A 121 5.30 -5.02 14.41
CA VAL A 121 6.23 -5.28 15.54
C VAL A 121 7.68 -5.03 15.10
N GLY A 122 8.07 -5.57 13.95
CA GLY A 122 9.42 -5.36 13.41
C GLY A 122 9.72 -3.90 13.15
N GLY A 123 8.75 -3.18 12.56
CA GLY A 123 8.87 -1.73 12.30
C GLY A 123 9.00 -0.91 13.59
N ALA A 124 8.16 -1.17 14.59
CA ALA A 124 8.21 -0.46 15.87
C ALA A 124 9.52 -0.75 16.64
N LYS A 125 9.98 -2.01 16.61
CA LYS A 125 11.25 -2.39 17.21
C LYS A 125 12.46 -1.75 16.50
N LEU A 126 12.41 -1.63 15.17
CA LEU A 126 13.46 -0.90 14.42
C LEU A 126 13.53 0.57 14.86
N VAL A 127 12.37 1.23 15.03
CA VAL A 127 12.31 2.63 15.51
C VAL A 127 13.03 2.77 16.85
N ASP A 128 12.85 1.81 17.76
CA ASP A 128 13.53 1.81 19.06
C ASP A 128 15.05 1.59 18.91
N LEU A 129 15.45 0.65 18.04
CA LEU A 129 16.89 0.39 17.78
C LEU A 129 17.60 1.57 17.13
N LEU A 130 16.88 2.37 16.35
CA LEU A 130 17.37 3.63 15.78
C LEU A 130 17.38 4.80 16.79
N ASN A 131 16.94 4.56 18.03
CA ASN A 131 16.77 5.59 19.06
C ASN A 131 15.86 6.74 18.62
N PHE A 132 14.89 6.46 17.77
CA PHE A 132 13.88 7.45 17.39
C PHE A 132 12.75 7.47 18.42
N ASN A 133 12.25 8.67 18.69
CA ASN A 133 11.07 8.84 19.54
C ASN A 133 9.96 9.58 18.77
N PRO A 134 9.23 8.88 17.91
CA PRO A 134 8.23 9.54 17.06
C PRO A 134 7.01 9.98 17.87
N ASP A 135 6.52 11.17 17.56
CA ASP A 135 5.26 11.68 18.08
C ASP A 135 4.08 10.85 17.57
N ARG A 136 4.19 10.31 16.36
CA ARG A 136 3.10 9.60 15.70
C ARG A 136 3.62 8.38 14.94
N TYR A 137 2.84 7.30 15.08
CA TYR A 137 2.91 6.12 14.22
C TYR A 137 1.71 6.16 13.28
N HIS A 138 1.96 6.27 11.99
CA HIS A 138 0.92 6.36 10.98
C HIS A 138 0.73 5.01 10.27
N LEU A 139 -0.39 4.37 10.52
CA LEU A 139 -0.79 3.14 9.84
C LEU A 139 -1.43 3.46 8.50
N ASN A 140 -0.78 3.07 7.42
CA ASN A 140 -1.33 3.10 6.06
C ASN A 140 -2.00 1.76 5.78
N GLU A 141 -3.31 1.67 5.97
CA GLU A 141 -4.09 0.47 6.20
C GLU A 141 -3.70 -0.27 7.51
N ALA A 142 -4.44 -1.32 7.84
CA ALA A 142 -4.26 -2.03 9.12
C ALA A 142 -3.11 -3.05 9.11
N HIS A 143 -2.32 -3.15 8.03
CA HIS A 143 -1.28 -4.16 7.90
C HIS A 143 -0.17 -4.05 8.97
N GLY A 144 0.10 -2.84 9.44
CA GLY A 144 1.07 -2.59 10.51
C GLY A 144 0.47 -2.53 11.93
N LEU A 145 -0.78 -2.92 12.12
CA LEU A 145 -1.50 -2.76 13.39
C LEU A 145 -0.84 -3.48 14.57
N SER A 146 -0.11 -4.57 14.33
CA SER A 146 0.61 -5.29 15.40
C SER A 146 1.59 -4.39 16.17
N ALA A 147 2.01 -3.25 15.58
CA ALA A 147 2.75 -2.21 16.28
C ALA A 147 2.02 -1.68 17.52
N ALA A 148 0.67 -1.61 17.49
CA ALA A 148 -0.10 -1.14 18.63
C ALA A 148 0.07 -2.05 19.85
N PHE A 149 0.14 -3.36 19.68
CA PHE A 149 0.37 -4.32 20.76
C PHE A 149 1.81 -4.26 21.28
N TYR A 150 2.79 -4.07 20.39
CA TYR A 150 4.16 -3.82 20.79
C TYR A 150 4.29 -2.55 21.63
N LEU A 151 3.70 -1.44 21.18
CA LEU A 151 3.68 -0.18 21.92
C LEU A 151 2.91 -0.28 23.24
N TYR A 152 1.84 -1.06 23.28
CA TYR A 152 1.10 -1.32 24.51
C TYR A 152 1.99 -1.97 25.57
N GLN A 153 2.77 -2.99 25.20
CA GLN A 153 3.75 -3.59 26.11
C GLN A 153 4.84 -2.59 26.49
N LYS A 154 5.39 -1.86 25.51
CA LYS A 154 6.44 -0.85 25.73
C LYS A 154 6.01 0.24 26.72
N PHE A 155 4.76 0.66 26.67
CA PHE A 155 4.18 1.68 27.56
C PHE A 155 3.49 1.08 28.80
N ASN A 156 3.99 -0.04 29.30
CA ASN A 156 3.49 -0.69 30.52
C ASN A 156 1.97 -0.90 30.51
N ARG A 157 1.43 -1.35 29.37
CA ARG A 157 0.00 -1.64 29.15
C ARG A 157 -0.92 -0.43 29.31
N GLN A 158 -0.41 0.76 29.05
CA GLN A 158 -1.19 2.01 29.09
C GLN A 158 -1.76 2.32 27.71
N LEU A 159 -3.03 1.92 27.44
CA LEU A 159 -3.70 2.16 26.16
C LEU A 159 -3.73 3.65 25.76
N PRO A 160 -3.95 4.63 26.65
CA PRO A 160 -3.90 6.05 26.29
C PRO A 160 -2.56 6.47 25.68
N GLU A 161 -1.44 5.86 26.10
CA GLU A 161 -0.11 6.16 25.55
C GLU A 161 0.04 5.66 24.11
N VAL A 162 -0.61 4.55 23.75
CA VAL A 162 -0.69 4.04 22.39
C VAL A 162 -1.60 4.95 21.56
N THR A 163 -2.81 5.17 22.04
CA THR A 163 -3.85 5.93 21.33
C THR A 163 -3.37 7.32 20.95
N LYS A 164 -2.73 8.05 21.88
CA LYS A 164 -2.24 9.41 21.56
C LYS A 164 -1.20 9.44 20.44
N ARG A 165 -0.53 8.31 20.15
CA ARG A 165 0.53 8.22 19.15
C ARG A 165 0.10 7.59 17.83
N LEU A 166 -1.01 6.87 17.80
CA LEU A 166 -1.43 6.13 16.62
C LEU A 166 -2.40 6.94 15.76
N VAL A 167 -2.17 6.98 14.46
CA VAL A 167 -3.10 7.51 13.46
C VAL A 167 -3.30 6.49 12.34
N PHE A 168 -4.48 6.47 11.73
CA PHE A 168 -4.85 5.42 10.78
C PHE A 168 -5.45 6.00 9.50
N THR A 169 -4.94 5.58 8.35
CA THR A 169 -5.55 5.89 7.05
C THR A 169 -6.12 4.62 6.45
N THR A 170 -7.44 4.60 6.21
CA THR A 170 -8.09 3.53 5.47
C THR A 170 -8.26 3.90 3.99
N HIS A 171 -8.05 2.93 3.10
CA HIS A 171 -8.25 3.06 1.66
C HIS A 171 -9.41 2.21 1.15
N THR A 172 -10.03 1.42 2.02
CA THR A 172 -10.98 0.38 1.66
C THR A 172 -12.41 0.77 2.06
N PRO A 173 -13.27 1.18 1.09
CA PRO A 173 -14.64 1.63 1.35
C PRO A 173 -15.67 0.48 1.43
N GLU A 174 -15.21 -0.76 1.47
CA GLU A 174 -16.07 -1.94 1.46
C GLU A 174 -15.75 -2.84 2.66
N GLU A 175 -16.79 -3.35 3.35
CA GLU A 175 -16.60 -4.20 4.53
C GLU A 175 -15.83 -5.49 4.19
N ALA A 176 -16.09 -6.09 3.03
CA ALA A 176 -15.40 -7.30 2.57
C ALA A 176 -13.90 -7.11 2.30
N GLY A 177 -13.46 -5.88 2.07
CA GLY A 177 -12.04 -5.55 1.87
C GLY A 177 -11.28 -5.29 3.17
N ASN A 178 -11.95 -5.28 4.31
CA ASN A 178 -11.31 -5.14 5.61
C ASN A 178 -10.88 -6.51 6.13
N GLU A 179 -9.58 -6.69 6.33
CA GLU A 179 -8.98 -7.96 6.72
C GLU A 179 -9.51 -8.43 8.09
N LYS A 180 -9.98 -9.69 8.11
CA LYS A 180 -10.39 -10.40 9.32
C LYS A 180 -9.67 -11.73 9.35
N HIS A 181 -9.07 -12.06 10.46
CA HIS A 181 -8.41 -13.34 10.67
C HIS A 181 -8.91 -14.00 11.96
N ASP A 182 -8.85 -15.32 11.99
CA ASP A 182 -9.12 -16.07 13.20
C ASP A 182 -8.22 -15.58 14.35
N ILE A 183 -8.81 -15.25 15.50
CA ILE A 183 -8.08 -14.66 16.65
C ILE A 183 -7.08 -15.66 17.25
N TYR A 184 -7.40 -16.97 17.22
CA TYR A 184 -6.52 -18.01 17.73
C TYR A 184 -5.31 -18.20 16.83
N LEU A 185 -5.51 -18.09 15.49
CA LEU A 185 -4.40 -18.05 14.55
C LEU A 185 -3.50 -16.84 14.82
N CYS A 186 -4.07 -15.65 14.95
CA CYS A 186 -3.30 -14.44 15.25
C CYS A 186 -2.52 -14.59 16.57
N HIS A 187 -3.15 -15.15 17.60
CA HIS A 187 -2.50 -15.41 18.89
C HIS A 187 -1.34 -16.40 18.75
N LYS A 188 -1.57 -17.54 18.09
CA LYS A 188 -0.54 -18.56 17.83
C LYS A 188 0.61 -18.00 17.01
N MET A 189 0.33 -17.08 16.09
CA MET A 189 1.35 -16.37 15.29
C MET A 189 2.13 -15.32 16.09
N SER A 190 1.83 -15.09 17.37
CA SER A 190 2.45 -14.07 18.24
C SER A 190 2.08 -12.62 17.88
N TYR A 191 0.97 -12.41 17.16
CA TYR A 191 0.53 -11.10 16.69
C TYR A 191 0.29 -10.10 17.82
N PHE A 192 -0.16 -10.57 19.00
CA PHE A 192 -0.57 -9.76 20.13
C PHE A 192 0.53 -9.52 21.17
N CYS A 193 1.79 -9.82 20.86
CA CYS A 193 2.94 -9.57 21.73
C CYS A 193 2.79 -10.14 23.15
N GLY A 194 2.29 -11.39 23.27
CA GLY A 194 2.15 -12.10 24.54
C GLY A 194 0.89 -11.78 25.33
N LEU A 195 -0.03 -11.00 24.80
CA LEU A 195 -1.37 -10.85 25.40
C LEU A 195 -2.20 -12.11 25.19
N THR A 196 -2.99 -12.49 26.19
CA THR A 196 -3.98 -13.56 26.06
C THR A 196 -5.14 -13.13 25.16
N ILE A 197 -5.90 -14.08 24.62
CA ILE A 197 -7.06 -13.81 23.78
C ILE A 197 -8.11 -12.97 24.54
N ASP A 198 -8.34 -13.28 25.82
CA ASP A 198 -9.29 -12.53 26.66
C ASP A 198 -8.84 -11.08 26.89
N GLU A 199 -7.54 -10.86 27.13
CA GLU A 199 -6.98 -9.51 27.21
C GLU A 199 -7.17 -8.75 25.88
N VAL A 200 -6.95 -9.40 24.74
CA VAL A 200 -7.14 -8.80 23.41
C VAL A 200 -8.61 -8.46 23.18
N LYS A 201 -9.53 -9.40 23.42
CA LYS A 201 -10.97 -9.17 23.28
C LYS A 201 -11.43 -8.00 24.12
N LYS A 202 -11.00 -7.94 25.37
CA LYS A 202 -11.30 -6.84 26.30
C LYS A 202 -10.69 -5.51 25.82
N LEU A 203 -9.44 -5.53 25.36
CA LEU A 203 -8.71 -4.33 24.92
C LEU A 203 -9.35 -3.72 23.68
N TYR A 204 -9.73 -4.56 22.70
CA TYR A 204 -10.34 -4.09 21.47
C TYR A 204 -11.88 -4.18 21.49
N GLN A 205 -12.48 -4.51 22.66
CA GLN A 205 -13.92 -4.48 22.94
C GLN A 205 -14.78 -5.27 21.95
N ASN A 206 -14.36 -6.46 21.60
CA ASN A 206 -15.10 -7.32 20.67
C ASN A 206 -14.85 -8.79 21.01
N ASP A 207 -15.93 -9.53 21.28
CA ASP A 207 -15.89 -10.94 21.69
C ASP A 207 -15.84 -11.92 20.51
N SER A 208 -15.84 -11.41 19.28
CA SER A 208 -15.75 -12.23 18.06
C SER A 208 -14.44 -13.01 18.01
N ASP A 209 -14.51 -14.26 17.55
CA ASP A 209 -13.33 -15.05 17.22
C ASP A 209 -12.67 -14.62 15.90
N GLN A 210 -13.31 -13.71 15.15
CA GLN A 210 -12.71 -13.05 13.99
C GLN A 210 -12.13 -11.70 14.39
N PHE A 211 -10.81 -11.62 14.46
CA PHE A 211 -10.11 -10.38 14.73
C PHE A 211 -10.16 -9.46 13.51
N ASN A 212 -10.88 -8.35 13.63
CA ASN A 212 -11.00 -7.35 12.57
C ASN A 212 -9.93 -6.28 12.75
N HIS A 213 -8.92 -6.30 11.87
CA HIS A 213 -7.76 -5.41 11.95
C HIS A 213 -8.14 -3.94 11.81
N SER A 214 -9.06 -3.59 10.91
CA SER A 214 -9.48 -2.20 10.71
C SER A 214 -10.28 -1.67 11.90
N LEU A 215 -11.17 -2.48 12.49
CA LEU A 215 -11.89 -2.09 13.70
C LEU A 215 -10.93 -1.87 14.88
N ALA A 216 -9.97 -2.76 15.05
CA ALA A 216 -8.96 -2.60 16.11
C ALA A 216 -8.10 -1.35 15.87
N ALA A 217 -7.71 -1.06 14.61
CA ALA A 217 -7.00 0.17 14.27
C ALA A 217 -7.81 1.42 14.62
N LEU A 218 -9.13 1.42 14.31
CA LEU A 218 -10.02 2.54 14.65
C LEU A 218 -10.18 2.75 16.17
N ARG A 219 -10.11 1.68 16.96
CA ARG A 219 -10.20 1.77 18.45
C ARG A 219 -8.90 2.18 19.11
N PHE A 220 -7.77 1.81 18.51
CA PHE A 220 -6.45 2.13 19.06
C PHE A 220 -5.89 3.46 18.56
N ALA A 221 -6.38 3.97 17.43
CA ALA A 221 -5.91 5.24 16.90
C ALA A 221 -6.57 6.44 17.59
N ARG A 222 -5.83 7.54 17.66
CA ARG A 222 -6.36 8.84 18.07
C ARG A 222 -7.32 9.40 17.02
N LEU A 223 -7.00 9.16 15.75
CA LEU A 223 -7.67 9.73 14.60
C LEU A 223 -7.49 8.82 13.40
N ALA A 224 -8.53 8.72 12.57
CA ALA A 224 -8.46 8.05 11.29
C ALA A 224 -8.89 8.98 10.15
N ASN A 225 -8.52 8.63 8.92
CA ASN A 225 -9.07 9.29 7.75
C ASN A 225 -9.37 8.33 6.61
N GLY A 226 -10.47 8.61 5.91
CA GLY A 226 -10.72 8.13 4.56
C GLY A 226 -10.02 9.03 3.53
N VAL A 227 -9.79 8.51 2.33
CA VAL A 227 -8.90 9.11 1.33
C VAL A 227 -9.60 9.96 0.27
N SER A 228 -10.84 10.30 0.50
CA SER A 228 -11.61 11.32 -0.23
C SER A 228 -12.81 11.74 0.62
N ARG A 229 -13.50 12.82 0.23
CA ARG A 229 -14.71 13.28 0.92
C ARG A 229 -15.76 12.15 0.96
N LEU A 230 -16.08 11.58 -0.21
CA LEU A 230 -17.04 10.48 -0.30
C LEU A 230 -16.59 9.25 0.50
N HIS A 231 -15.30 8.89 0.42
CA HIS A 231 -14.78 7.76 1.20
C HIS A 231 -14.90 7.99 2.71
N GLY A 232 -14.65 9.20 3.18
CA GLY A 232 -14.85 9.52 4.60
C GLY A 232 -16.31 9.41 5.03
N GLU A 233 -17.25 9.83 4.18
CA GLU A 233 -18.70 9.67 4.42
C GLU A 233 -19.08 8.18 4.49
N VAL A 234 -18.66 7.39 3.51
CA VAL A 234 -18.89 5.93 3.46
C VAL A 234 -18.25 5.23 4.66
N SER A 235 -17.02 5.60 5.02
CA SER A 235 -16.34 5.00 6.18
C SER A 235 -17.08 5.30 7.49
N ARG A 236 -17.51 6.53 7.72
CA ARG A 236 -18.30 6.87 8.91
C ARG A 236 -19.61 6.08 8.97
N ALA A 237 -20.31 5.93 7.85
CA ALA A 237 -21.53 5.13 7.77
C ALA A 237 -21.25 3.64 8.04
N MET A 238 -20.23 3.07 7.43
CA MET A 238 -19.85 1.65 7.57
C MET A 238 -19.47 1.30 9.01
N TRP A 239 -18.76 2.18 9.70
CA TRP A 239 -18.27 1.95 11.05
C TRP A 239 -19.20 2.49 12.14
N SER A 240 -20.32 3.17 11.82
CA SER A 240 -21.26 3.77 12.77
C SER A 240 -21.90 2.80 13.75
N LYS A 241 -21.96 1.50 13.40
CA LYS A 241 -22.47 0.43 14.24
C LYS A 241 -21.55 0.04 15.40
N TYR A 242 -20.30 0.53 15.41
CA TYR A 242 -19.31 0.23 16.43
C TYR A 242 -19.08 1.44 17.32
N GLU A 243 -19.10 1.20 18.63
CA GLU A 243 -18.79 2.21 19.65
C GLU A 243 -17.27 2.33 19.88
N ASN A 244 -16.87 3.42 20.52
CA ASN A 244 -15.49 3.68 20.96
C ASN A 244 -14.45 3.62 19.83
N ILE A 245 -14.82 4.01 18.64
CA ILE A 245 -13.88 4.24 17.52
C ILE A 245 -13.44 5.70 17.47
N CYS A 246 -12.25 5.95 16.97
CA CYS A 246 -11.75 7.30 16.79
C CYS A 246 -12.54 8.07 15.71
N PRO A 247 -12.51 9.41 15.73
CA PRO A 247 -13.08 10.22 14.66
C PRO A 247 -12.46 9.87 13.30
N ILE A 248 -13.31 9.80 12.25
CA ILE A 248 -12.89 9.52 10.87
C ILE A 248 -13.03 10.79 10.03
N LEU A 249 -11.92 11.38 9.64
CA LEU A 249 -11.85 12.55 8.78
C LEU A 249 -11.87 12.15 7.29
N SER A 250 -11.94 13.15 6.43
CA SER A 250 -11.77 13.01 4.99
C SER A 250 -10.53 13.81 4.56
N ILE A 251 -9.50 13.12 4.08
CA ILE A 251 -8.31 13.74 3.51
C ILE A 251 -8.13 13.18 2.11
N THR A 252 -8.36 14.02 1.10
CA THR A 252 -8.27 13.58 -0.29
C THR A 252 -6.85 13.19 -0.65
N ASN A 253 -6.69 11.96 -1.13
CA ASN A 253 -5.42 11.50 -1.67
C ASN A 253 -5.00 12.38 -2.86
N ALA A 254 -3.74 12.78 -2.84
CA ALA A 254 -3.10 13.45 -3.96
C ALA A 254 -1.89 12.65 -4.44
N GLN A 255 -1.56 12.82 -5.70
CA GLN A 255 -0.30 12.32 -6.23
C GLN A 255 0.77 13.42 -6.16
N ASN A 256 2.03 13.01 -6.05
CA ASN A 256 3.12 13.95 -6.21
C ASN A 256 3.20 14.36 -7.69
N TRP A 257 2.68 15.53 -8.02
CA TRP A 257 2.59 15.99 -9.41
C TRP A 257 3.97 16.21 -10.04
N ARG A 258 4.97 16.64 -9.28
CA ARG A 258 6.34 16.84 -9.78
C ARG A 258 7.00 15.55 -10.27
N TYR A 259 6.56 14.42 -9.72
CA TYR A 259 7.02 13.10 -10.16
C TYR A 259 6.19 12.55 -11.33
N TRP A 260 4.86 12.68 -11.27
CA TRP A 260 3.96 12.04 -12.22
C TRP A 260 3.65 12.88 -13.46
N ALA A 261 3.73 14.21 -13.35
CA ALA A 261 3.35 15.10 -14.42
C ALA A 261 4.48 15.35 -15.40
N ASP A 262 4.11 15.53 -16.65
CA ASP A 262 5.05 16.02 -17.67
C ASP A 262 5.38 17.49 -17.44
N LYS A 263 6.65 17.79 -17.21
CA LYS A 263 7.11 19.13 -16.85
C LYS A 263 6.87 20.16 -17.94
N GLN A 264 6.88 19.76 -19.23
CA GLN A 264 6.64 20.69 -20.34
C GLN A 264 5.17 21.06 -20.44
N LEU A 265 4.24 20.10 -20.22
CA LEU A 265 2.81 20.41 -20.15
C LEU A 265 2.51 21.45 -19.07
N TYR A 266 3.11 21.32 -17.90
CA TYR A 266 2.91 22.30 -16.84
C TYR A 266 3.47 23.68 -17.17
N ARG A 267 4.64 23.75 -17.81
CA ARG A 267 5.21 25.02 -18.27
C ARG A 267 4.31 25.73 -19.27
N PHE A 268 3.80 24.99 -20.27
CA PHE A 268 2.86 25.55 -21.25
C PHE A 268 1.55 26.00 -20.61
N MET A 269 1.03 25.22 -19.64
CA MET A 269 -0.17 25.58 -18.89
C MET A 269 0.04 26.88 -18.08
N GLU A 270 1.16 27.01 -17.36
CA GLU A 270 1.52 28.19 -16.59
C GLU A 270 1.71 29.44 -17.47
N ALA A 271 2.21 29.23 -18.69
CA ALA A 271 2.38 30.30 -19.69
C ALA A 271 1.09 30.65 -20.46
N GLY A 272 -0.01 29.88 -20.27
CA GLY A 272 -1.24 30.04 -21.06
C GLY A 272 -1.08 29.63 -22.52
N ASP A 273 -0.05 28.85 -22.86
CA ASP A 273 0.26 28.41 -24.22
C ASP A 273 -0.51 27.13 -24.59
N ASN A 274 -1.73 27.32 -25.09
CA ASN A 274 -2.59 26.23 -25.51
C ASN A 274 -2.01 25.45 -26.72
N PHE A 275 -1.30 26.12 -27.60
CA PHE A 275 -0.67 25.47 -28.76
C PHE A 275 0.46 24.52 -28.30
N GLY A 276 1.30 25.00 -27.39
CA GLY A 276 2.35 24.16 -26.78
C GLY A 276 1.79 22.95 -26.02
N ILE A 277 0.63 23.11 -25.35
CA ILE A 277 -0.06 21.99 -24.70
C ILE A 277 -0.50 20.95 -25.72
N ASP A 278 -1.14 21.34 -26.81
CA ASP A 278 -1.64 20.44 -27.84
C ASP A 278 -0.51 19.70 -28.53
N ASP A 279 0.54 20.41 -28.93
CA ASP A 279 1.73 19.81 -29.56
C ASP A 279 2.42 18.82 -28.62
N ARG A 280 2.57 19.17 -27.34
CA ARG A 280 3.17 18.27 -26.35
C ARG A 280 2.32 17.02 -26.12
N LYS A 281 0.99 17.14 -26.07
CA LYS A 281 0.07 16.00 -25.96
C LYS A 281 0.17 15.07 -27.17
N LYS A 282 0.24 15.61 -28.40
CA LYS A 282 0.47 14.82 -29.61
C LYS A 282 1.80 14.06 -29.55
N TYR A 283 2.86 14.72 -29.16
CA TYR A 283 4.15 14.07 -28.94
C TYR A 283 4.08 12.91 -27.95
N LEU A 284 3.49 13.13 -26.77
CA LEU A 284 3.38 12.11 -25.74
C LEU A 284 2.50 10.93 -26.18
N LYS A 285 1.42 11.19 -26.92
CA LYS A 285 0.54 10.16 -27.50
C LYS A 285 1.30 9.30 -28.50
N LYS A 286 2.08 9.93 -29.39
CA LYS A 286 2.95 9.22 -30.33
C LYS A 286 3.93 8.31 -29.60
N ARG A 287 4.60 8.81 -28.58
CA ARG A 287 5.52 8.02 -27.73
C ARG A 287 4.82 6.83 -27.06
N ALA A 288 3.60 7.02 -26.55
CA ALA A 288 2.83 5.93 -25.97
C ALA A 288 2.48 4.85 -27.02
N PHE A 289 2.12 5.25 -28.23
CA PHE A 289 1.80 4.31 -29.29
C PHE A 289 3.02 3.57 -29.84
N GLU A 290 4.21 4.18 -29.85
CA GLU A 290 5.47 3.51 -30.15
C GLU A 290 5.71 2.35 -29.16
N ILE A 291 5.50 2.58 -27.86
CA ILE A 291 5.63 1.54 -26.83
C ILE A 291 4.59 0.43 -27.03
N VAL A 292 3.34 0.80 -27.34
CA VAL A 292 2.28 -0.18 -27.59
C VAL A 292 2.60 -1.01 -28.84
N ALA A 293 3.08 -0.37 -29.91
CA ALA A 293 3.46 -1.05 -31.16
C ALA A 293 4.61 -2.04 -30.93
N ASP A 294 5.61 -1.63 -30.15
CA ASP A 294 6.76 -2.48 -29.82
C ASP A 294 6.32 -3.73 -29.01
N GLN A 295 5.39 -3.56 -28.08
CA GLN A 295 4.90 -4.66 -27.24
C GLN A 295 3.87 -5.57 -27.91
N THR A 296 3.08 -5.06 -28.86
CA THR A 296 1.90 -5.76 -29.38
C THR A 296 1.90 -5.99 -30.89
N GLY A 297 2.79 -5.32 -31.62
CA GLY A 297 2.79 -5.28 -33.09
C GLY A 297 1.65 -4.46 -33.70
N LYS A 298 0.83 -3.77 -32.88
CA LYS A 298 -0.32 -2.97 -33.36
C LYS A 298 0.04 -1.50 -33.47
N LEU A 299 -0.27 -0.93 -34.62
CA LEU A 299 -0.10 0.49 -34.89
C LEU A 299 -1.43 1.23 -34.71
N PHE A 300 -1.44 2.27 -33.90
CA PHE A 300 -2.57 3.15 -33.70
C PHE A 300 -2.33 4.51 -34.34
N ASN A 301 -3.41 5.14 -34.84
CA ASN A 301 -3.32 6.49 -35.40
C ASN A 301 -3.32 7.54 -34.27
N PRO A 302 -2.26 8.35 -34.10
CA PRO A 302 -2.19 9.36 -33.06
C PRO A 302 -3.21 10.51 -33.20
N GLU A 303 -3.77 10.72 -34.39
CA GLU A 303 -4.79 11.76 -34.61
C GLU A 303 -6.19 11.34 -34.15
N VAL A 304 -6.39 10.05 -33.89
CA VAL A 304 -7.69 9.48 -33.48
C VAL A 304 -7.88 9.62 -31.97
N PHE A 305 -9.09 9.93 -31.52
CA PHE A 305 -9.44 9.96 -30.10
C PHE A 305 -9.17 8.58 -29.46
N THR A 306 -8.49 8.56 -28.33
CA THR A 306 -8.03 7.32 -27.71
C THR A 306 -8.54 7.19 -26.30
N ILE A 307 -9.18 6.05 -26.02
CA ILE A 307 -9.63 5.68 -24.68
C ILE A 307 -8.78 4.51 -24.19
N VAL A 308 -8.16 4.68 -22.99
CA VAL A 308 -7.32 3.64 -22.40
C VAL A 308 -7.93 3.20 -21.07
N TRP A 309 -8.14 1.90 -20.95
CA TRP A 309 -8.40 1.25 -19.67
C TRP A 309 -7.25 0.29 -19.34
N ALA A 310 -6.44 0.64 -18.33
CA ALA A 310 -5.25 -0.12 -17.92
C ALA A 310 -5.31 -0.37 -16.41
N ARG A 311 -5.93 -1.47 -16.00
CA ARG A 311 -6.15 -1.83 -14.59
C ARG A 311 -6.11 -3.34 -14.42
N ARG A 312 -5.84 -3.82 -13.20
CA ARG A 312 -6.08 -5.21 -12.83
C ARG A 312 -7.56 -5.56 -12.99
N PHE A 313 -7.87 -6.76 -13.48
CA PHE A 313 -9.24 -7.24 -13.55
C PHE A 313 -9.77 -7.54 -12.13
N ALA A 314 -10.56 -6.63 -11.60
CA ALA A 314 -11.29 -6.74 -10.34
C ALA A 314 -12.59 -5.96 -10.47
N GLY A 315 -13.69 -6.45 -9.90
CA GLY A 315 -15.02 -5.90 -10.09
C GLY A 315 -15.11 -4.38 -9.84
N TYR A 316 -14.49 -3.91 -8.75
CA TYR A 316 -14.48 -2.48 -8.40
C TYR A 316 -13.67 -1.59 -9.36
N LYS A 317 -12.82 -2.16 -10.22
CA LYS A 317 -12.09 -1.44 -11.28
C LYS A 317 -12.94 -1.16 -12.51
N ARG A 318 -14.14 -1.76 -12.58
CA ARG A 318 -15.17 -1.47 -13.59
C ARG A 318 -14.66 -1.58 -15.02
N ALA A 319 -14.05 -2.72 -15.39
CA ALA A 319 -13.53 -2.96 -16.75
C ALA A 319 -14.59 -2.78 -17.83
N ALA A 320 -15.82 -3.22 -17.56
CA ALA A 320 -16.96 -3.12 -18.47
C ALA A 320 -17.67 -1.75 -18.45
N LEU A 321 -17.11 -0.72 -17.79
CA LEU A 321 -17.78 0.58 -17.66
C LEU A 321 -18.12 1.20 -19.03
N LEU A 322 -17.21 1.09 -19.98
CA LEU A 322 -17.38 1.66 -21.33
C LEU A 322 -18.44 0.92 -22.15
N THR A 323 -18.52 -0.42 -21.97
CA THR A 323 -19.42 -1.31 -22.72
C THR A 323 -20.72 -1.61 -21.98
N ARG A 324 -20.95 -1.05 -20.77
CA ARG A 324 -22.09 -1.33 -19.93
C ARG A 324 -23.44 -1.00 -20.59
N ASP A 325 -23.47 0.06 -21.41
CA ASP A 325 -24.59 0.45 -22.26
C ASP A 325 -24.19 0.15 -23.71
N GLU A 326 -24.46 -1.07 -24.15
CA GLU A 326 -24.05 -1.56 -25.48
C GLU A 326 -24.60 -0.68 -26.61
N LYS A 327 -25.88 -0.27 -26.54
CA LYS A 327 -26.48 0.59 -27.56
C LYS A 327 -25.81 1.95 -27.69
N ARG A 328 -25.42 2.52 -26.53
CA ARG A 328 -24.72 3.79 -26.49
C ARG A 328 -23.28 3.66 -26.99
N PHE A 329 -22.66 2.54 -26.67
CA PHE A 329 -21.31 2.22 -27.14
C PHE A 329 -21.27 1.99 -28.65
N GLU A 330 -22.21 1.19 -29.20
CA GLU A 330 -22.38 0.99 -30.66
C GLU A 330 -22.63 2.31 -31.39
N LYS A 331 -23.51 3.16 -30.82
CA LYS A 331 -23.74 4.50 -31.40
C LYS A 331 -22.48 5.35 -31.37
N LEU A 332 -21.64 5.26 -30.32
CA LEU A 332 -20.39 5.98 -30.21
C LEU A 332 -19.38 5.51 -31.28
N LEU A 333 -19.33 4.21 -31.54
CA LEU A 333 -18.48 3.62 -32.59
C LEU A 333 -18.97 4.01 -33.99
N SER A 334 -20.30 4.03 -34.22
CA SER A 334 -20.86 4.34 -35.53
C SER A 334 -20.79 5.82 -35.89
N LEU A 335 -20.70 6.74 -34.91
CA LEU A 335 -20.60 8.19 -35.17
C LEU A 335 -19.25 8.62 -35.73
N ASN A 336 -18.24 7.77 -35.71
CA ASN A 336 -16.86 8.19 -35.91
C ASN A 336 -16.06 7.43 -36.99
N ASP A 337 -16.70 6.68 -37.89
CA ASP A 337 -16.04 6.03 -39.06
C ASP A 337 -14.58 5.58 -38.82
N GLY A 338 -14.32 4.89 -37.72
CA GLY A 338 -12.96 4.46 -37.34
C GLY A 338 -12.15 5.50 -36.55
N LEU A 339 -12.77 6.53 -35.99
CA LEU A 339 -12.11 7.61 -35.23
C LEU A 339 -11.93 7.31 -33.71
N ILE A 340 -12.01 6.05 -33.29
CA ILE A 340 -11.70 5.66 -31.89
C ILE A 340 -10.68 4.53 -31.89
N ASN A 341 -9.58 4.74 -31.19
CA ASN A 341 -8.56 3.72 -30.89
C ASN A 341 -8.85 3.04 -29.55
#